data_6df0f05ad0567fe481473112e0bc1143
#
_entry.id   6df0f05ad0567fe481473112e0bc1143
#
_cell.length_a   1.000
_cell.length_b   1.000
_cell.length_c   1.000
_cell.angle_alpha   90.00
_cell.angle_beta   90.00
_cell.angle_gamma   90.00
#
_symmetry.space_group_name_H-M   'P 1'
#
loop_
_entity.id
_entity.type
_entity.pdbx_description
1 polymer ?
#
loop_
_entity_poly.entity_id
_entity_poly.type
_entity_poly.pdbx_seq_one_letter_code
_entity_poly.pdbx_strand_id
1 'polypeptide(L)'
;MTKPIFISGMPRSGTKLLRDILNNHTKVSIPDSETQFIPEFIRTFGLKYDFSKDNNFQTVLHRFHSTKFCLAQQKPRIEKINFRNTNSPLNWAIFLENILRYYGVKADVNTRFGDKTPGYILHLSLLKKIWPDIKMVHIIRDPRDYSASVRQAWGMSLRRAAHRWSSTMEATIKYRQQYPDNYLEIHYEDLLNDPDNAIEKICLFIGCDFEKDLSILNHATENLGAARGHIGLVTTNKNKYKENLTQKEIQAIERICCATGKAMGYLNDPALKELKLGSGQLVLLKLYDGANALRFHCKEKGLIKGLRYFLKLHREGAFRGKAK
;
A
#
# COMPACT_ATOMS: atom_id res chain seq x y z
N MET A 1 -13.91 18.49 -10.03
CA MET A 1 -13.86 17.36 -9.07
C MET A 1 -12.48 17.32 -8.43
N THR A 2 -12.40 17.13 -7.13
CA THR A 2 -11.12 17.00 -6.42
C THR A 2 -10.44 15.67 -6.82
N LYS A 3 -9.17 15.75 -7.21
CA LYS A 3 -8.40 14.57 -7.62
C LYS A 3 -7.99 13.78 -6.36
N PRO A 4 -8.41 12.52 -6.17
CA PRO A 4 -8.02 11.74 -5.00
C PRO A 4 -6.54 11.36 -5.05
N ILE A 5 -5.93 11.25 -3.85
CA ILE A 5 -4.55 10.85 -3.67
C ILE A 5 -4.51 9.42 -3.17
N PHE A 6 -3.80 8.53 -3.87
CA PHE A 6 -3.60 7.16 -3.41
C PHE A 6 -2.11 6.92 -3.15
N ILE A 7 -1.78 6.59 -1.91
CA ILE A 7 -0.42 6.15 -1.53
C ILE A 7 -0.39 4.63 -1.61
N SER A 8 0.52 4.11 -2.42
CA SER A 8 0.63 2.69 -2.65
C SER A 8 2.08 2.24 -2.75
N GLY A 9 2.31 0.94 -2.76
CA GLY A 9 3.64 0.34 -2.84
C GLY A 9 3.68 -1.04 -2.24
N MET A 10 4.86 -1.61 -2.13
CA MET A 10 4.99 -2.87 -1.40
C MET A 10 4.83 -2.63 0.11
N PRO A 11 4.13 -3.51 0.86
CA PRO A 11 4.15 -3.43 2.32
C PRO A 11 5.59 -3.38 2.83
N ARG A 12 5.89 -2.63 3.86
CA ARG A 12 7.25 -2.41 4.40
C ARG A 12 8.16 -1.49 3.57
N SER A 13 7.60 -0.76 2.61
CA SER A 13 8.34 0.26 1.83
C SER A 13 8.10 1.70 2.29
N GLY A 14 7.53 1.93 3.48
CA GLY A 14 7.34 3.28 4.02
C GLY A 14 6.00 3.94 3.65
N THR A 15 5.01 3.19 3.13
CA THR A 15 3.69 3.75 2.76
C THR A 15 2.97 4.41 3.94
N LYS A 16 3.12 3.87 5.16
CA LYS A 16 2.53 4.44 6.37
C LYS A 16 3.21 5.75 6.75
N LEU A 17 4.54 5.76 6.74
CA LEU A 17 5.34 6.94 6.97
C LEU A 17 4.95 8.07 6.02
N LEU A 18 4.86 7.79 4.73
CA LEU A 18 4.47 8.78 3.72
C LEU A 18 3.05 9.31 3.94
N ARG A 19 2.09 8.45 4.33
CA ARG A 19 0.74 8.89 4.70
C ARG A 19 0.77 9.86 5.86
N ASP A 20 1.51 9.55 6.92
CA ASP A 20 1.58 10.37 8.13
C ASP A 20 2.22 11.73 7.82
N ILE A 21 3.27 11.76 7.01
CA ILE A 21 3.87 12.99 6.49
C ILE A 21 2.85 13.82 5.70
N LEU A 22 2.14 13.21 4.74
CA LEU A 22 1.16 13.94 3.94
C LEU A 22 -0.06 14.38 4.75
N ASN A 23 -0.40 13.67 5.82
CA ASN A 23 -1.45 14.10 6.74
C ASN A 23 -1.06 15.32 7.60
N ASN A 24 0.22 15.66 7.72
CA ASN A 24 0.62 16.94 8.33
C ASN A 24 0.29 18.13 7.42
N HIS A 25 0.24 17.96 6.11
CA HIS A 25 -0.11 19.00 5.15
C HIS A 25 -1.54 19.50 5.36
N THR A 26 -1.74 20.83 5.46
CA THR A 26 -3.05 21.44 5.78
C THR A 26 -4.16 21.00 4.82
N LYS A 27 -3.84 20.80 3.54
CA LYS A 27 -4.80 20.46 2.46
C LYS A 27 -4.93 18.97 2.16
N VAL A 28 -4.37 18.05 2.97
CA VAL A 28 -4.44 16.62 2.72
C VAL A 28 -5.10 15.88 3.88
N SER A 29 -6.00 14.95 3.57
CA SER A 29 -6.73 14.15 4.56
C SER A 29 -6.90 12.70 4.10
N ILE A 30 -6.15 11.79 4.69
CA ILE A 30 -6.14 10.36 4.37
C ILE A 30 -6.48 9.57 5.64
N PRO A 31 -7.44 8.63 5.60
CA PRO A 31 -7.76 7.78 6.75
C PRO A 31 -6.56 6.99 7.27
N ASP A 32 -6.54 6.72 8.57
CA ASP A 32 -5.49 5.90 9.19
C ASP A 32 -5.53 4.44 8.78
N SER A 33 -6.71 3.91 8.53
CA SER A 33 -6.93 2.53 8.11
C SER A 33 -6.89 2.38 6.60
N GLU A 34 -6.48 1.21 6.12
CA GLU A 34 -6.43 0.83 4.71
C GLU A 34 -7.81 0.39 4.22
N THR A 35 -8.31 0.95 3.13
CA THR A 35 -9.63 0.58 2.61
C THR A 35 -9.69 -0.88 2.15
N GLN A 36 -8.73 -1.34 1.40
CA GLN A 36 -8.60 -2.71 0.86
C GLN A 36 -9.82 -3.28 0.11
N PHE A 37 -11.04 -2.78 0.36
CA PHE A 37 -12.29 -3.32 -0.14
C PHE A 37 -12.67 -2.85 -1.55
N ILE A 38 -12.14 -1.74 -2.05
CA ILE A 38 -12.58 -1.11 -3.31
C ILE A 38 -12.56 -2.09 -4.49
N PRO A 39 -11.48 -2.84 -4.77
CA PRO A 39 -11.47 -3.77 -5.90
C PRO A 39 -12.48 -4.93 -5.76
N GLU A 40 -12.72 -5.38 -4.53
CA GLU A 40 -13.73 -6.42 -4.27
C GLU A 40 -15.14 -5.89 -4.54
N PHE A 41 -15.45 -4.68 -4.09
CA PHE A 41 -16.76 -4.05 -4.30
C PHE A 41 -17.07 -3.87 -5.78
N ILE A 42 -16.11 -3.34 -6.54
CA ILE A 42 -16.29 -3.17 -8.00
C ILE A 42 -16.48 -4.51 -8.69
N ARG A 43 -15.80 -5.57 -8.25
CA ARG A 43 -15.98 -6.93 -8.80
C ARG A 43 -17.34 -7.51 -8.44
N THR A 44 -17.83 -7.27 -7.23
CA THR A 44 -19.09 -7.82 -6.70
C THR A 44 -20.32 -7.13 -7.29
N PHE A 45 -20.30 -5.81 -7.33
CA PHE A 45 -21.45 -5.00 -7.71
C PHE A 45 -21.39 -4.48 -9.16
N GLY A 46 -20.21 -4.52 -9.77
CA GLY A 46 -19.98 -3.96 -11.11
C GLY A 46 -19.66 -2.48 -11.09
N LEU A 47 -18.91 -2.04 -12.11
CA LEU A 47 -18.50 -0.63 -12.22
C LEU A 47 -19.68 0.32 -12.51
N LYS A 48 -20.68 -0.16 -13.25
CA LYS A 48 -21.90 0.59 -13.61
C LYS A 48 -23.07 0.28 -12.65
N TYR A 49 -22.80 0.28 -11.34
CA TYR A 49 -23.81 -0.01 -10.34
C TYR A 49 -24.80 1.14 -10.19
N ASP A 50 -26.10 0.80 -10.19
CA ASP A 50 -27.18 1.79 -10.10
C ASP A 50 -27.47 2.14 -8.62
N PHE A 51 -26.95 3.27 -8.18
CA PHE A 51 -27.17 3.81 -6.83
C PHE A 51 -28.48 4.62 -6.71
N SER A 52 -29.25 4.82 -7.78
CA SER A 52 -30.50 5.59 -7.71
C SER A 52 -31.59 4.87 -6.91
N LYS A 53 -31.54 3.54 -6.87
CA LYS A 53 -32.44 2.69 -6.09
C LYS A 53 -31.97 2.63 -4.64
N ASP A 54 -32.86 3.00 -3.70
CA ASP A 54 -32.50 3.00 -2.26
C ASP A 54 -32.03 1.63 -1.77
N ASN A 55 -32.69 0.55 -2.18
CA ASN A 55 -32.27 -0.81 -1.83
C ASN A 55 -30.85 -1.13 -2.28
N ASN A 56 -30.43 -0.65 -3.44
CA ASN A 56 -29.06 -0.83 -3.95
C ASN A 56 -28.05 -0.07 -3.09
N PHE A 57 -28.36 1.18 -2.77
CA PHE A 57 -27.53 1.99 -1.87
C PHE A 57 -27.40 1.31 -0.51
N GLN A 58 -28.50 0.90 0.12
CA GLN A 58 -28.49 0.23 1.42
C GLN A 58 -27.72 -1.10 1.39
N THR A 59 -27.80 -1.86 0.31
CA THR A 59 -27.05 -3.11 0.14
C THR A 59 -25.56 -2.86 0.15
N VAL A 60 -25.07 -1.87 -0.59
CA VAL A 60 -23.63 -1.52 -0.61
C VAL A 60 -23.19 -0.95 0.74
N LEU A 61 -24.00 -0.07 1.36
CA LEU A 61 -23.69 0.52 2.65
C LEU A 61 -23.62 -0.55 3.75
N HIS A 62 -24.58 -1.48 3.79
CA HIS A 62 -24.57 -2.61 4.73
C HIS A 62 -23.32 -3.48 4.55
N ARG A 63 -22.96 -3.80 3.29
CA ARG A 63 -21.71 -4.53 3.00
C ARG A 63 -20.48 -3.76 3.44
N PHE A 64 -20.47 -2.44 3.24
CA PHE A 64 -19.38 -1.57 3.71
C PHE A 64 -19.22 -1.61 5.23
N HIS A 65 -20.30 -1.60 6.00
CA HIS A 65 -20.26 -1.66 7.47
C HIS A 65 -19.60 -2.94 8.01
N SER A 66 -19.57 -4.01 7.23
CA SER A 66 -18.89 -5.27 7.57
C SER A 66 -17.41 -5.33 7.13
N THR A 67 -16.90 -4.31 6.46
CA THR A 67 -15.49 -4.27 6.03
C THR A 67 -14.55 -4.07 7.22
N LYS A 68 -13.33 -4.62 7.10
CA LYS A 68 -12.26 -4.37 8.10
C LYS A 68 -11.97 -2.89 8.27
N PHE A 69 -12.06 -2.13 7.18
CA PHE A 69 -11.88 -0.68 7.20
C PHE A 69 -12.90 -0.02 8.14
N CYS A 70 -14.19 -0.25 7.92
CA CYS A 70 -15.24 0.35 8.74
C CYS A 70 -15.17 -0.09 10.21
N LEU A 71 -14.90 -1.39 10.45
CA LEU A 71 -14.80 -1.95 11.81
C LEU A 71 -13.58 -1.45 12.59
N ALA A 72 -12.55 -0.95 11.91
CA ALA A 72 -11.35 -0.40 12.54
C ALA A 72 -11.45 1.10 12.86
N GLN A 73 -12.53 1.77 12.44
CA GLN A 73 -12.71 3.21 12.67
C GLN A 73 -13.15 3.48 14.11
N GLN A 74 -12.62 4.57 14.67
CA GLN A 74 -13.08 5.11 15.97
C GLN A 74 -14.30 6.01 15.84
N LYS A 75 -14.52 6.59 14.64
CA LYS A 75 -15.69 7.41 14.32
C LYS A 75 -16.95 6.53 14.24
N PRO A 76 -18.14 7.07 14.50
CA PRO A 76 -19.40 6.39 14.23
C PRO A 76 -19.47 5.84 12.80
N ARG A 77 -20.31 4.83 12.59
CA ARG A 77 -20.55 4.34 11.23
C ARG A 77 -21.20 5.43 10.39
N ILE A 78 -20.67 5.59 9.16
CA ILE A 78 -21.28 6.51 8.19
C ILE A 78 -22.69 6.03 7.84
N GLU A 79 -23.66 6.92 7.93
CA GLU A 79 -25.07 6.67 7.61
C GLU A 79 -25.46 7.40 6.33
N LYS A 80 -26.62 7.10 5.74
CA LYS A 80 -27.12 7.73 4.51
C LYS A 80 -27.11 9.27 4.59
N ILE A 81 -27.47 9.83 5.76
CA ILE A 81 -27.48 11.27 6.02
C ILE A 81 -26.10 11.93 5.90
N ASN A 82 -25.04 11.17 6.08
CA ASN A 82 -23.67 11.68 5.97
C ASN A 82 -23.19 11.81 4.52
N PHE A 83 -23.92 11.18 3.57
CA PHE A 83 -23.63 11.34 2.14
C PHE A 83 -24.13 12.69 1.68
N ARG A 84 -23.21 13.53 1.20
CA ARG A 84 -23.56 14.86 0.73
C ARG A 84 -24.51 14.77 -0.46
N ASN A 85 -25.58 15.55 -0.41
CA ASN A 85 -26.42 15.82 -1.58
C ASN A 85 -25.54 16.51 -2.64
N THR A 86 -25.14 15.76 -3.65
CA THR A 86 -24.49 16.33 -4.83
C THR A 86 -25.57 16.54 -5.89
N ASN A 87 -25.45 17.60 -6.68
CA ASN A 87 -26.32 17.82 -7.85
C ASN A 87 -26.09 16.75 -8.94
N SER A 88 -25.20 15.80 -8.69
CA SER A 88 -24.86 14.70 -9.60
C SER A 88 -25.38 13.38 -9.08
N PRO A 89 -25.84 12.47 -9.96
CA PRO A 89 -26.25 11.13 -9.58
C PRO A 89 -25.14 10.40 -8.83
N LEU A 90 -25.48 9.71 -7.74
CA LEU A 90 -24.55 8.92 -6.97
C LEU A 90 -23.93 7.81 -7.83
N ASN A 91 -22.61 7.72 -7.80
CA ASN A 91 -21.82 6.69 -8.46
C ASN A 91 -20.67 6.25 -7.55
N TRP A 92 -19.83 5.30 -8.00
CA TRP A 92 -18.71 4.80 -7.18
C TRP A 92 -17.75 5.91 -6.74
N ALA A 93 -17.46 6.87 -7.59
CA ALA A 93 -16.52 7.94 -7.22
C ALA A 93 -17.08 8.77 -6.06
N ILE A 94 -18.35 9.17 -6.14
CA ILE A 94 -19.02 9.96 -5.10
C ILE A 94 -19.24 9.14 -3.83
N PHE A 95 -19.67 7.87 -3.96
CA PHE A 95 -19.86 6.99 -2.81
C PHE A 95 -18.58 6.80 -2.00
N LEU A 96 -17.48 6.47 -2.68
CA LEU A 96 -16.19 6.25 -2.03
C LEU A 96 -15.56 7.57 -1.54
N GLU A 97 -15.74 8.68 -2.25
CA GLU A 97 -15.29 10.01 -1.78
C GLU A 97 -15.93 10.38 -0.45
N ASN A 98 -17.25 10.18 -0.30
CA ASN A 98 -17.91 10.47 0.97
C ASN A 98 -17.35 9.62 2.11
N ILE A 99 -17.09 8.34 1.87
CA ILE A 99 -16.46 7.44 2.85
C ILE A 99 -15.07 7.94 3.23
N LEU A 100 -14.21 8.22 2.24
CA LEU A 100 -12.83 8.65 2.48
C LEU A 100 -12.75 9.99 3.20
N ARG A 101 -13.63 10.94 2.85
CA ARG A 101 -13.74 12.23 3.56
C ARG A 101 -14.27 12.07 4.98
N TYR A 102 -15.32 11.26 5.17
CA TYR A 102 -15.91 11.05 6.48
C TYR A 102 -14.90 10.46 7.47
N TYR A 103 -14.12 9.46 7.05
CA TYR A 103 -13.11 8.81 7.87
C TYR A 103 -11.71 9.45 7.78
N GLY A 104 -11.53 10.46 6.98
CA GLY A 104 -10.28 11.22 6.90
C GLY A 104 -9.91 11.88 8.22
N VAL A 105 -8.65 12.20 8.40
CA VAL A 105 -8.13 12.81 9.64
C VAL A 105 -8.57 14.26 9.82
N LYS A 106 -8.93 14.95 8.73
CA LYS A 106 -9.45 16.34 8.73
C LYS A 106 -10.87 16.37 8.22
N ALA A 107 -11.69 17.21 8.86
CA ALA A 107 -13.09 17.38 8.50
C ALA A 107 -13.32 18.41 7.38
N ASP A 108 -12.29 19.17 7.00
CA ASP A 108 -12.41 20.23 5.98
C ASP A 108 -12.69 19.65 4.60
N VAL A 109 -13.75 20.16 3.99
CA VAL A 109 -14.21 19.77 2.66
C VAL A 109 -13.27 20.17 1.52
N ASN A 110 -12.44 21.20 1.76
CA ASN A 110 -11.48 21.69 0.77
C ASN A 110 -10.19 20.85 0.76
N THR A 111 -10.04 19.91 1.71
CA THR A 111 -8.89 19.01 1.69
C THR A 111 -8.97 18.03 0.53
N ARG A 112 -7.81 17.63 0.04
CA ARG A 112 -7.70 16.47 -0.86
C ARG A 112 -7.86 15.21 -0.06
N PHE A 113 -8.85 14.43 -0.43
CA PHE A 113 -9.06 13.13 0.17
C PHE A 113 -8.19 12.06 -0.51
N GLY A 114 -7.96 10.97 0.19
CA GLY A 114 -7.16 9.90 -0.36
C GLY A 114 -7.25 8.60 0.42
N ASP A 115 -6.45 7.64 0.01
CA ASP A 115 -6.29 6.36 0.67
C ASP A 115 -4.82 5.92 0.69
N LYS A 116 -4.45 5.19 1.73
CA LYS A 116 -3.17 4.52 1.79
C LYS A 116 -3.40 3.01 1.92
N THR A 117 -3.41 2.33 0.79
CA THR A 117 -3.49 0.86 0.71
C THR A 117 -2.36 0.34 -0.19
N PRO A 118 -1.34 -0.32 0.39
CA PRO A 118 -0.19 -0.79 -0.38
C PRO A 118 -0.56 -1.61 -1.61
N GLY A 119 -1.50 -2.54 -1.47
CA GLY A 119 -1.93 -3.44 -2.54
C GLY A 119 -2.58 -2.76 -3.75
N TYR A 120 -3.01 -1.51 -3.64
CA TYR A 120 -3.64 -0.79 -4.75
C TYR A 120 -2.68 -0.43 -5.87
N ILE A 121 -1.38 -0.62 -5.66
CA ILE A 121 -0.39 -0.50 -6.73
C ILE A 121 -0.69 -1.41 -7.93
N LEU A 122 -1.34 -2.54 -7.72
CA LEU A 122 -1.74 -3.46 -8.79
C LEU A 122 -3.14 -3.15 -9.37
N HIS A 123 -3.80 -2.10 -8.90
CA HIS A 123 -5.19 -1.77 -9.25
C HIS A 123 -5.35 -0.37 -9.87
N LEU A 124 -4.26 0.30 -10.27
CA LEU A 124 -4.32 1.66 -10.83
C LEU A 124 -5.29 1.76 -12.01
N SER A 125 -5.24 0.81 -12.95
CA SER A 125 -6.14 0.80 -14.11
C SER A 125 -7.62 0.67 -13.72
N LEU A 126 -7.93 -0.03 -12.63
CA LEU A 126 -9.29 -0.10 -12.09
C LEU A 126 -9.68 1.21 -11.39
N LEU A 127 -8.80 1.76 -10.58
CA LEU A 127 -9.05 3.01 -9.86
C LEU A 127 -9.22 4.19 -10.81
N LYS A 128 -8.51 4.21 -11.94
CA LYS A 128 -8.71 5.20 -13.01
C LYS A 128 -10.08 5.12 -13.69
N LYS A 129 -10.73 3.96 -13.71
CA LYS A 129 -12.11 3.86 -14.21
C LYS A 129 -13.12 4.51 -13.25
N ILE A 130 -12.78 4.62 -11.97
CA ILE A 130 -13.59 5.30 -10.96
C ILE A 130 -13.23 6.80 -10.93
N TRP A 131 -11.95 7.12 -10.91
CA TRP A 131 -11.41 8.48 -10.89
C TRP A 131 -10.37 8.66 -12.01
N PRO A 132 -10.75 9.19 -13.17
CA PRO A 132 -9.82 9.39 -14.30
C PRO A 132 -8.57 10.21 -13.92
N ASP A 133 -8.75 11.20 -13.02
CA ASP A 133 -7.72 12.13 -12.57
C ASP A 133 -7.05 11.74 -11.24
N ILE A 134 -7.14 10.47 -10.84
CA ILE A 134 -6.46 9.94 -9.65
C ILE A 134 -4.96 10.28 -9.65
N LYS A 135 -4.40 10.59 -8.48
CA LYS A 135 -2.97 10.76 -8.28
C LYS A 135 -2.43 9.61 -7.43
N MET A 136 -1.70 8.69 -8.06
CA MET A 136 -1.06 7.55 -7.39
C MET A 136 0.39 7.88 -7.06
N VAL A 137 0.72 7.97 -5.78
CA VAL A 137 2.09 8.07 -5.29
C VAL A 137 2.57 6.67 -4.90
N HIS A 138 3.51 6.15 -5.66
CA HIS A 138 4.13 4.85 -5.43
C HIS A 138 5.45 5.01 -4.70
N ILE A 139 5.53 4.56 -3.44
CA ILE A 139 6.78 4.51 -2.71
C ILE A 139 7.46 3.15 -2.91
N ILE A 140 8.70 3.20 -3.40
CA ILE A 140 9.53 2.03 -3.71
C ILE A 140 10.68 1.97 -2.69
N ARG A 141 11.09 0.77 -2.31
CA ARG A 141 12.24 0.52 -1.45
C ARG A 141 13.19 -0.46 -2.10
N ASP A 142 14.49 -0.34 -1.80
CA ASP A 142 15.53 -1.28 -2.23
C ASP A 142 15.07 -2.75 -2.03
N PRO A 143 15.08 -3.61 -3.08
CA PRO A 143 14.62 -4.98 -2.98
C PRO A 143 15.34 -5.81 -1.92
N ARG A 144 16.58 -5.48 -1.61
CA ARG A 144 17.38 -6.17 -0.56
C ARG A 144 16.88 -5.81 0.83
N ASP A 145 16.67 -4.51 1.10
CA ASP A 145 16.10 -4.03 2.36
C ASP A 145 14.63 -4.45 2.51
N TYR A 146 13.86 -4.40 1.43
CA TYR A 146 12.48 -4.90 1.42
C TYR A 146 12.44 -6.38 1.81
N SER A 147 13.25 -7.22 1.16
CA SER A 147 13.27 -8.67 1.40
C SER A 147 13.71 -9.00 2.83
N ALA A 148 14.74 -8.31 3.34
CA ALA A 148 15.19 -8.44 4.73
C ALA A 148 14.08 -8.05 5.73
N SER A 149 13.41 -6.91 5.49
CA SER A 149 12.32 -6.43 6.36
C SER A 149 11.11 -7.37 6.38
N VAL A 150 10.76 -7.95 5.24
CA VAL A 150 9.64 -8.91 5.12
C VAL A 150 9.97 -10.24 5.79
N ARG A 151 11.24 -10.72 5.67
CA ARG A 151 11.71 -11.89 6.42
C ARG A 151 11.63 -11.67 7.92
N GLN A 152 12.12 -10.53 8.40
CA GLN A 152 12.10 -10.19 9.82
C GLN A 152 10.67 -10.06 10.36
N ALA A 153 9.78 -9.41 9.61
CA ALA A 153 8.40 -9.14 10.07
C ALA A 153 7.49 -10.35 9.99
N TRP A 154 7.64 -11.22 8.98
CA TRP A 154 6.66 -12.28 8.67
C TRP A 154 7.28 -13.65 8.39
N GLY A 155 8.59 -13.82 8.52
CA GLY A 155 9.27 -15.08 8.23
C GLY A 155 9.24 -15.49 6.76
N MET A 156 8.94 -14.57 5.84
CA MET A 156 8.86 -14.85 4.42
C MET A 156 10.25 -15.16 3.84
N SER A 157 10.31 -16.13 2.93
CA SER A 157 11.53 -16.48 2.18
C SER A 157 12.02 -15.28 1.36
N LEU A 158 13.33 -14.99 1.44
CA LEU A 158 13.96 -13.89 0.70
C LEU A 158 13.74 -14.00 -0.81
N ARG A 159 13.86 -15.21 -1.37
CA ARG A 159 13.66 -15.45 -2.81
C ARG A 159 12.23 -15.14 -3.24
N ARG A 160 11.24 -15.52 -2.43
CA ARG A 160 9.85 -15.22 -2.73
C ARG A 160 9.54 -13.74 -2.53
N ALA A 161 10.13 -13.10 -1.53
CA ALA A 161 10.02 -11.66 -1.34
C ALA A 161 10.60 -10.90 -2.55
N ALA A 162 11.80 -11.25 -2.99
CA ALA A 162 12.45 -10.68 -4.16
C ALA A 162 11.60 -10.89 -5.45
N HIS A 163 11.09 -12.09 -5.67
CA HIS A 163 10.21 -12.36 -6.81
C HIS A 163 8.93 -11.50 -6.76
N ARG A 164 8.30 -11.41 -5.59
CA ARG A 164 7.11 -10.58 -5.42
C ARG A 164 7.40 -9.10 -5.70
N TRP A 165 8.54 -8.60 -5.23
CA TRP A 165 9.00 -7.25 -5.52
C TRP A 165 9.19 -7.06 -7.03
N SER A 166 9.95 -7.93 -7.67
CA SER A 166 10.22 -7.87 -9.12
C SER A 166 8.92 -7.89 -9.94
N SER A 167 8.03 -8.85 -9.69
CA SER A 167 6.74 -8.94 -10.42
C SER A 167 5.85 -7.70 -10.21
N THR A 168 5.90 -7.07 -9.02
CA THR A 168 5.18 -5.83 -8.78
C THR A 168 5.79 -4.68 -9.59
N MET A 169 7.12 -4.56 -9.60
CA MET A 169 7.80 -3.51 -10.36
C MET A 169 7.58 -3.64 -11.88
N GLU A 170 7.53 -4.86 -12.41
CA GLU A 170 7.15 -5.09 -13.82
C GLU A 170 5.79 -4.47 -14.19
N ALA A 171 4.80 -4.62 -13.29
CA ALA A 171 3.48 -4.03 -13.49
C ALA A 171 3.53 -2.50 -13.39
N THR A 172 4.32 -1.95 -12.47
CA THR A 172 4.41 -0.49 -12.25
C THR A 172 5.17 0.23 -13.35
N ILE A 173 6.17 -0.40 -13.98
CA ILE A 173 6.84 0.13 -15.16
C ILE A 173 5.82 0.40 -16.28
N LYS A 174 4.87 -0.52 -16.49
CA LYS A 174 3.80 -0.33 -17.46
C LYS A 174 2.89 0.86 -17.10
N TYR A 175 2.55 1.01 -15.81
CA TYR A 175 1.74 2.14 -15.35
C TYR A 175 2.44 3.49 -15.55
N ARG A 176 3.75 3.58 -15.26
CA ARG A 176 4.55 4.77 -15.49
C ARG A 176 4.51 5.21 -16.95
N GLN A 177 4.59 4.27 -17.88
CA GLN A 177 4.53 4.54 -19.31
C GLN A 177 3.10 4.92 -19.78
N GLN A 178 2.09 4.23 -19.26
CA GLN A 178 0.70 4.38 -19.71
C GLN A 178 -0.02 5.57 -19.07
N TYR A 179 0.38 5.95 -17.85
CA TYR A 179 -0.32 6.97 -17.06
C TYR A 179 0.64 7.97 -16.40
N PRO A 180 1.51 8.66 -17.15
CA PRO A 180 2.54 9.52 -16.59
C PRO A 180 1.98 10.65 -15.70
N ASP A 181 0.82 11.20 -16.05
CA ASP A 181 0.18 12.28 -15.30
C ASP A 181 -0.53 11.80 -14.02
N ASN A 182 -0.74 10.50 -13.89
CA ASN A 182 -1.49 9.92 -12.76
C ASN A 182 -0.60 9.12 -11.80
N TYR A 183 0.70 8.97 -12.10
CA TYR A 183 1.58 8.06 -11.40
C TYR A 183 2.94 8.70 -11.14
N LEU A 184 3.32 8.76 -9.86
CA LEU A 184 4.62 9.27 -9.41
C LEU A 184 5.33 8.18 -8.60
N GLU A 185 6.60 7.93 -8.91
CA GLU A 185 7.49 7.06 -8.13
C GLU A 185 8.35 7.90 -7.18
N ILE A 186 8.44 7.47 -5.92
CA ILE A 186 9.30 8.03 -4.89
C ILE A 186 10.10 6.89 -4.26
N HIS A 187 11.42 7.03 -4.20
CA HIS A 187 12.25 6.09 -3.48
C HIS A 187 12.18 6.35 -1.99
N TYR A 188 12.00 5.30 -1.20
CA TYR A 188 12.00 5.39 0.27
C TYR A 188 13.29 6.00 0.80
N GLU A 189 14.40 5.67 0.17
CA GLU A 189 15.73 6.14 0.50
C GLU A 189 15.87 7.65 0.26
N ASP A 190 15.25 8.21 -0.79
CA ASP A 190 15.24 9.65 -1.05
C ASP A 190 14.41 10.39 -0.01
N LEU A 191 13.25 9.82 0.39
CA LEU A 191 12.44 10.36 1.47
C LEU A 191 13.20 10.43 2.81
N LEU A 192 14.17 9.52 3.04
CA LEU A 192 15.00 9.54 4.24
C LEU A 192 16.23 10.44 4.12
N ASN A 193 16.77 10.63 2.91
CA ASN A 193 17.97 11.43 2.65
C ASN A 193 17.67 12.91 2.58
N ASP A 194 16.62 13.27 1.85
CA ASP A 194 16.18 14.63 1.58
C ASP A 194 14.64 14.67 1.59
N PRO A 195 14.04 14.68 2.80
CA PRO A 195 12.60 14.65 2.95
C PRO A 195 11.89 15.80 2.25
N ASP A 196 12.43 17.02 2.36
CA ASP A 196 11.79 18.21 1.84
C ASP A 196 11.69 18.17 0.31
N ASN A 197 12.77 17.81 -0.39
CA ASN A 197 12.76 17.63 -1.84
C ASN A 197 11.81 16.51 -2.29
N ALA A 198 11.79 15.37 -1.58
CA ALA A 198 10.87 14.28 -1.89
C ALA A 198 9.41 14.70 -1.69
N ILE A 199 9.10 15.43 -0.62
CA ILE A 199 7.76 15.92 -0.31
C ILE A 199 7.34 17.02 -1.29
N GLU A 200 8.22 17.94 -1.64
CA GLU A 200 7.96 18.99 -2.63
C GLU A 200 7.56 18.40 -3.99
N LYS A 201 8.27 17.38 -4.47
CA LYS A 201 7.90 16.64 -5.70
C LYS A 201 6.50 16.03 -5.60
N ILE A 202 6.15 15.49 -4.42
CA ILE A 202 4.82 14.91 -4.20
C ILE A 202 3.76 16.04 -4.20
N CYS A 203 4.01 17.15 -3.50
CA CYS A 203 3.10 18.29 -3.46
C CYS A 203 2.82 18.85 -4.84
N LEU A 204 3.85 19.05 -5.65
CA LEU A 204 3.73 19.47 -7.05
C LEU A 204 2.87 18.49 -7.86
N PHE A 205 3.14 17.18 -7.73
CA PHE A 205 2.40 16.14 -8.44
C PHE A 205 0.91 16.08 -8.04
N ILE A 206 0.62 16.20 -6.76
CA ILE A 206 -0.77 16.21 -6.27
C ILE A 206 -1.44 17.58 -6.43
N GLY A 207 -0.71 18.63 -6.82
CA GLY A 207 -1.22 20.00 -7.03
C GLY A 207 -1.55 20.69 -5.72
N CYS A 208 -0.66 20.64 -4.74
CA CYS A 208 -0.65 21.40 -3.51
C CYS A 208 0.66 22.20 -3.42
N ASP A 209 0.62 23.33 -2.72
CA ASP A 209 1.84 24.08 -2.39
C ASP A 209 2.66 23.28 -1.36
N PHE A 210 3.97 23.37 -1.41
CA PHE A 210 4.83 22.77 -0.40
C PHE A 210 4.68 23.52 0.93
N GLU A 211 4.53 22.80 2.03
CA GLU A 211 4.57 23.32 3.40
C GLU A 211 5.84 22.79 4.09
N LYS A 212 6.49 23.64 4.90
CA LYS A 212 7.67 23.25 5.67
C LYS A 212 7.31 22.29 6.81
N ASP A 213 8.31 21.57 7.28
CA ASP A 213 8.23 20.74 8.50
C ASP A 213 7.22 19.59 8.44
N LEU A 214 6.72 19.23 7.24
CA LEU A 214 5.79 18.10 7.06
C LEU A 214 6.38 16.76 7.52
N SER A 215 7.71 16.62 7.47
CA SER A 215 8.42 15.42 7.89
C SER A 215 8.58 15.29 9.43
N ILE A 216 8.23 16.33 10.18
CA ILE A 216 8.26 16.30 11.66
C ILE A 216 7.02 15.58 12.17
N LEU A 217 7.23 14.38 12.68
CA LEU A 217 6.15 13.52 13.21
C LEU A 217 6.23 13.44 14.72
N ASN A 218 5.10 13.61 15.39
CA ASN A 218 4.99 13.59 16.86
C ASN A 218 4.58 12.21 17.42
N HIS A 219 4.49 11.20 16.54
CA HIS A 219 4.10 9.84 16.91
C HIS A 219 4.89 8.80 16.13
N ALA A 220 4.92 7.58 16.65
CA ALA A 220 5.57 6.46 15.97
C ALA A 220 4.70 5.97 14.80
N THR A 221 5.30 5.91 13.61
CA THR A 221 4.60 5.46 12.40
C THR A 221 4.67 3.95 12.22
N GLU A 222 5.71 3.29 12.72
CA GLU A 222 5.96 1.87 12.48
C GLU A 222 5.73 1.02 13.72
N ASN A 223 4.91 -0.02 13.58
CA ASN A 223 4.60 -0.97 14.65
C ASN A 223 5.47 -2.24 14.60
N LEU A 224 6.27 -2.42 13.55
CA LEU A 224 7.08 -3.61 13.29
C LEU A 224 8.45 -3.24 12.70
N GLY A 225 9.44 -4.11 12.94
CA GLY A 225 10.79 -3.99 12.37
C GLY A 225 11.66 -2.99 13.11
N ALA A 226 12.77 -2.57 12.48
CA ALA A 226 13.81 -1.75 13.12
C ALA A 226 13.37 -0.33 13.50
N ALA A 227 12.33 0.21 12.86
CA ALA A 227 11.76 1.53 13.17
C ALA A 227 10.57 1.46 14.14
N ARG A 228 10.32 0.29 14.76
CA ARG A 228 9.19 0.12 15.69
C ARG A 228 9.29 1.09 16.86
N GLY A 229 8.23 1.85 17.08
CA GLY A 229 8.11 2.76 18.23
C GLY A 229 8.96 4.02 18.14
N HIS A 230 9.77 4.21 17.09
CA HIS A 230 10.51 5.45 16.90
C HIS A 230 9.61 6.56 16.42
N ILE A 231 9.74 7.74 17.05
CA ILE A 231 9.06 8.97 16.66
C ILE A 231 9.89 9.65 15.58
N GLY A 232 9.23 10.11 14.51
CA GLY A 232 9.87 10.81 13.41
C GLY A 232 10.55 9.90 12.38
N LEU A 233 11.36 10.52 11.52
CA LEU A 233 12.09 9.85 10.45
C LEU A 233 13.33 9.13 11.00
N VAL A 234 13.41 7.82 10.82
CA VAL A 234 14.61 7.04 11.13
C VAL A 234 15.50 7.00 9.89
N THR A 235 16.34 8.01 9.72
CA THR A 235 17.19 8.19 8.52
C THR A 235 18.14 7.03 8.28
N THR A 236 18.51 6.28 9.34
CA THR A 236 19.35 5.09 9.28
C THR A 236 18.61 3.82 8.84
N ASN A 237 17.28 3.89 8.61
CA ASN A 237 16.48 2.70 8.23
C ASN A 237 16.60 2.34 6.73
N LYS A 238 17.78 2.45 6.16
CA LYS A 238 18.17 2.11 4.79
C LYS A 238 19.51 1.37 4.80
N ASN A 239 19.78 0.62 3.72
CA ASN A 239 21.00 -0.18 3.53
C ASN A 239 21.24 -1.24 4.62
N LYS A 240 20.25 -1.55 5.43
CA LYS A 240 20.35 -2.54 6.52
C LYS A 240 20.55 -3.98 6.02
N TYR A 241 20.28 -4.22 4.74
CA TYR A 241 20.57 -5.50 4.13
C TYR A 241 22.03 -5.90 4.23
N LYS A 242 22.96 -4.91 4.26
CA LYS A 242 24.42 -5.14 4.39
C LYS A 242 24.79 -5.82 5.71
N GLU A 243 24.03 -5.54 6.76
CA GLU A 243 24.22 -6.11 8.10
C GLU A 243 23.38 -7.37 8.32
N ASN A 244 22.19 -7.42 7.70
CA ASN A 244 21.16 -8.44 7.97
C ASN A 244 21.16 -9.62 7.01
N LEU A 245 21.92 -9.54 5.90
CA LEU A 245 21.97 -10.57 4.87
C LEU A 245 23.40 -11.02 4.60
N THR A 246 23.57 -12.30 4.34
CA THR A 246 24.84 -12.84 3.82
C THR A 246 25.02 -12.44 2.35
N GLN A 247 26.27 -12.42 1.88
CA GLN A 247 26.59 -12.11 0.48
C GLN A 247 25.85 -13.02 -0.51
N LYS A 248 25.69 -14.32 -0.19
CA LYS A 248 24.93 -15.27 -1.02
C LYS A 248 23.44 -14.91 -1.11
N GLU A 249 22.86 -14.42 -0.01
CA GLU A 249 21.45 -13.97 0.02
C GLU A 249 21.27 -12.68 -0.77
N ILE A 250 22.18 -11.73 -0.64
CA ILE A 250 22.19 -10.48 -1.43
C ILE A 250 22.22 -10.81 -2.92
N GLN A 251 23.20 -11.62 -3.35
CA GLN A 251 23.31 -12.04 -4.76
C GLN A 251 22.05 -12.75 -5.28
N ALA A 252 21.43 -13.60 -4.45
CA ALA A 252 20.18 -14.27 -4.86
C ALA A 252 19.04 -13.28 -5.08
N ILE A 253 18.88 -12.27 -4.23
CA ILE A 253 17.88 -11.21 -4.38
C ILE A 253 18.17 -10.38 -5.63
N GLU A 254 19.41 -9.92 -5.80
CA GLU A 254 19.84 -9.10 -6.93
C GLU A 254 19.62 -9.82 -8.27
N ARG A 255 19.94 -11.11 -8.35
CA ARG A 255 19.72 -11.92 -9.56
C ARG A 255 18.22 -12.10 -9.87
N ILE A 256 17.37 -12.27 -8.85
CA ILE A 256 15.91 -12.37 -9.05
C ILE A 256 15.33 -11.02 -9.49
N CYS A 257 15.85 -9.93 -8.95
CA CYS A 257 15.40 -8.57 -9.26
C CYS A 257 16.20 -7.90 -10.39
N CYS A 258 17.03 -8.63 -11.14
CA CYS A 258 18.03 -8.06 -12.06
C CYS A 258 17.44 -7.02 -13.01
N ALA A 259 16.46 -7.37 -13.83
CA ALA A 259 15.87 -6.48 -14.81
C ALA A 259 15.12 -5.30 -14.16
N THR A 260 14.25 -5.61 -13.20
CA THR A 260 13.42 -4.61 -12.53
C THR A 260 14.22 -3.73 -11.58
N GLY A 261 15.24 -4.27 -10.90
CA GLY A 261 16.13 -3.51 -10.04
C GLY A 261 16.98 -2.50 -10.81
N LYS A 262 17.42 -2.87 -12.02
CA LYS A 262 18.08 -1.93 -12.96
C LYS A 262 17.10 -0.83 -13.42
N ALA A 263 15.90 -1.20 -13.83
CA ALA A 263 14.87 -0.25 -14.28
C ALA A 263 14.41 0.72 -13.18
N MET A 264 14.52 0.32 -11.90
CA MET A 264 14.21 1.15 -10.73
C MET A 264 15.44 1.84 -10.12
N GLY A 265 16.63 1.73 -10.73
CA GLY A 265 17.84 2.42 -10.28
C GLY A 265 18.53 1.83 -9.04
N TYR A 266 18.15 0.64 -8.58
CA TYR A 266 18.74 0.00 -7.40
C TYR A 266 19.94 -0.91 -7.72
N LEU A 267 20.03 -1.41 -8.94
CA LEU A 267 21.07 -2.34 -9.39
C LEU A 267 21.78 -1.80 -10.64
N ASN A 268 23.10 -1.73 -10.59
CA ASN A 268 23.90 -1.16 -11.67
C ASN A 268 24.95 -2.14 -12.24
N ASP A 269 25.06 -3.36 -11.68
CA ASP A 269 26.05 -4.34 -12.15
C ASP A 269 25.66 -4.88 -13.54
N PRO A 270 26.45 -4.58 -14.61
CA PRO A 270 26.17 -5.09 -15.95
C PRO A 270 26.39 -6.60 -16.08
N ALA A 271 27.26 -7.19 -15.25
CA ALA A 271 27.57 -8.62 -15.26
C ALA A 271 26.54 -9.48 -14.52
N LEU A 272 25.59 -8.84 -13.83
CA LEU A 272 24.57 -9.53 -13.04
C LEU A 272 23.64 -10.34 -13.95
N LYS A 273 23.66 -11.67 -13.79
CA LYS A 273 22.80 -12.61 -14.55
C LYS A 273 21.47 -12.82 -13.84
N GLU A 274 20.39 -12.69 -14.59
CA GLU A 274 19.04 -12.92 -14.08
C GLU A 274 18.85 -14.36 -13.59
N LEU A 275 18.11 -14.52 -12.48
CA LEU A 275 17.64 -15.79 -11.95
C LEU A 275 16.12 -15.82 -11.96
N LYS A 276 15.52 -16.60 -12.86
CA LYS A 276 14.07 -16.82 -12.91
C LYS A 276 13.69 -18.00 -12.01
N LEU A 277 12.71 -17.80 -11.16
CA LEU A 277 12.16 -18.86 -10.33
C LEU A 277 11.07 -19.63 -11.10
N GLY A 278 11.23 -20.93 -11.23
CA GLY A 278 10.21 -21.80 -11.84
C GLY A 278 8.96 -21.93 -10.98
N SER A 279 7.82 -22.27 -11.60
CA SER A 279 6.53 -22.41 -10.92
C SER A 279 6.58 -23.41 -9.76
N GLY A 280 7.28 -24.54 -9.91
CA GLY A 280 7.47 -25.52 -8.83
C GLY A 280 8.24 -24.95 -7.63
N GLN A 281 9.30 -24.16 -7.89
CA GLN A 281 10.05 -23.49 -6.82
C GLN A 281 9.18 -22.46 -6.09
N LEU A 282 8.36 -21.71 -6.80
CA LEU A 282 7.44 -20.74 -6.19
C LEU A 282 6.38 -21.42 -5.31
N VAL A 283 5.87 -22.58 -5.72
CA VAL A 283 4.94 -23.37 -4.90
C VAL A 283 5.64 -23.84 -3.61
N LEU A 284 6.84 -24.41 -3.71
CA LEU A 284 7.61 -24.84 -2.53
C LEU A 284 7.91 -23.69 -1.57
N LEU A 285 8.34 -22.54 -2.09
CA LEU A 285 8.57 -21.34 -1.29
C LEU A 285 7.29 -20.84 -0.62
N LYS A 286 6.14 -20.95 -1.29
CA LYS A 286 4.84 -20.58 -0.72
C LYS A 286 4.43 -21.51 0.42
N LEU A 287 4.67 -22.81 0.28
CA LEU A 287 4.41 -23.79 1.35
C LEU A 287 5.32 -23.53 2.55
N TYR A 288 6.61 -23.29 2.30
CA TYR A 288 7.57 -22.91 3.34
C TYR A 288 7.14 -21.66 4.11
N ASP A 289 6.73 -20.61 3.41
CA ASP A 289 6.25 -19.37 4.03
C ASP A 289 4.96 -19.60 4.82
N GLY A 290 4.06 -20.46 4.33
CA GLY A 290 2.85 -20.86 5.06
C GLY A 290 3.18 -21.55 6.39
N ALA A 291 4.15 -22.47 6.38
CA ALA A 291 4.62 -23.15 7.59
C ALA A 291 5.27 -22.16 8.59
N ASN A 292 6.08 -21.20 8.10
CA ASN A 292 6.69 -20.17 8.94
C ASN A 292 5.64 -19.21 9.54
N ALA A 293 4.65 -18.79 8.75
CA ALA A 293 3.55 -17.97 9.24
C ALA A 293 2.74 -18.69 10.31
N LEU A 294 2.46 -19.98 10.13
CA LEU A 294 1.79 -20.80 11.13
C LEU A 294 2.60 -20.89 12.43
N ARG A 295 3.92 -21.19 12.32
CA ARG A 295 4.81 -21.23 13.47
C ARG A 295 4.84 -19.89 14.22
N PHE A 296 4.93 -18.79 13.48
CA PHE A 296 4.91 -17.44 14.05
C PHE A 296 3.61 -17.18 14.85
N HIS A 297 2.44 -17.44 14.25
CA HIS A 297 1.16 -17.23 14.94
C HIS A 297 0.94 -18.17 16.13
N CYS A 298 1.43 -19.40 16.04
CA CYS A 298 1.39 -20.34 17.16
C CYS A 298 2.29 -19.89 18.33
N LYS A 299 3.47 -19.32 18.01
CA LYS A 299 4.39 -18.77 19.03
C LYS A 299 3.80 -17.54 19.73
N GLU A 300 3.20 -16.63 18.96
CA GLU A 300 2.63 -15.37 19.47
C GLU A 300 1.32 -15.54 20.25
N LYS A 301 0.47 -16.45 19.82
CA LYS A 301 -0.92 -16.58 20.32
C LYS A 301 -1.21 -17.90 21.05
N GLY A 302 -0.22 -18.80 21.14
CA GLY A 302 -0.40 -20.19 21.58
C GLY A 302 -0.94 -21.07 20.45
N LEU A 303 -0.72 -22.40 20.56
CA LEU A 303 -0.97 -23.36 19.50
C LEU A 303 -2.39 -23.29 18.90
N ILE A 304 -3.41 -23.38 19.76
CA ILE A 304 -4.81 -23.46 19.30
C ILE A 304 -5.29 -22.11 18.71
N LYS A 305 -5.03 -21.01 19.41
CA LYS A 305 -5.41 -19.67 18.96
C LYS A 305 -4.64 -19.27 17.70
N GLY A 306 -3.35 -19.61 17.61
CA GLY A 306 -2.50 -19.36 16.46
C GLY A 306 -2.97 -20.10 15.22
N LEU A 307 -3.30 -21.39 15.36
CA LEU A 307 -3.84 -22.19 14.25
C LEU A 307 -5.20 -21.65 13.76
N ARG A 308 -6.13 -21.35 14.68
CA ARG A 308 -7.43 -20.74 14.32
C ARG A 308 -7.25 -19.43 13.60
N TYR A 309 -6.35 -18.58 14.07
CA TYR A 309 -6.05 -17.28 13.43
C TYR A 309 -5.43 -17.47 12.03
N PHE A 310 -4.49 -18.39 11.88
CA PHE A 310 -3.88 -18.72 10.59
C PHE A 310 -4.93 -19.23 9.57
N LEU A 311 -5.81 -20.15 9.99
CA LEU A 311 -6.90 -20.67 9.14
C LEU A 311 -7.89 -19.56 8.76
N LYS A 312 -8.20 -18.64 9.69
CA LYS A 312 -9.03 -17.47 9.40
C LYS A 312 -8.39 -16.57 8.33
N LEU A 313 -7.10 -16.24 8.46
CA LEU A 313 -6.37 -15.47 7.45
C LEU A 313 -6.35 -16.15 6.06
N HIS A 314 -6.25 -17.47 6.03
CA HIS A 314 -6.28 -18.24 4.78
C HIS A 314 -7.65 -18.21 4.12
N ARG A 315 -8.74 -18.33 4.89
CA ARG A 315 -10.12 -18.21 4.40
C ARG A 315 -10.41 -16.80 3.87
N GLU A 316 -9.96 -15.78 4.58
CA GLU A 316 -10.15 -14.37 4.20
C GLU A 316 -9.25 -13.91 3.03
N GLY A 317 -8.43 -14.80 2.48
CA GLY A 317 -7.61 -14.52 1.30
C GLY A 317 -6.43 -13.57 1.57
N ALA A 318 -6.06 -13.33 2.82
CA ALA A 318 -4.96 -12.44 3.21
C ALA A 318 -3.61 -12.83 2.56
N PHE A 319 -3.47 -14.07 2.07
CA PHE A 319 -2.30 -14.58 1.35
C PHE A 319 -2.53 -14.77 -0.16
N ARG A 320 -3.72 -14.45 -0.67
CA ARG A 320 -4.04 -14.54 -2.09
C ARG A 320 -3.73 -13.21 -2.78
N GLY A 321 -2.47 -12.90 -2.98
CA GLY A 321 -2.05 -12.02 -4.05
C GLY A 321 -2.32 -12.74 -5.39
N LYS A 322 -3.55 -12.70 -5.87
CA LYS A 322 -3.86 -13.09 -7.24
C LYS A 322 -3.71 -11.85 -8.11
N ALA A 323 -2.52 -11.71 -8.72
CA ALA A 323 -2.47 -11.14 -10.06
C ALA A 323 -3.17 -12.16 -10.97
N LYS A 324 -4.30 -11.81 -11.54
CA LYS A 324 -4.84 -12.33 -12.79
C LYS A 324 -4.87 -11.19 -13.76
#